data_e1ce67fa1fd7ada8534b879a6c750482
#
_entry.id   e1ce67fa1fd7ada8534b879a6c750482
#
_cell.length_a   1.000
_cell.length_b   1.000
_cell.length_c   1.000
_cell.angle_alpha   90.00
_cell.angle_beta   90.00
_cell.angle_gamma   90.00
#
_symmetry.space_group_name_H-M   'P 1'
#
loop_
_entity.id
_entity.type
_entity.pdbx_description
1 polymer ?
#
loop_
_entity_poly.entity_id
_entity_poly.type
_entity_poly.pdbx_seq_one_letter_code
_entity_poly.pdbx_strand_id
1 'polypeptide(L)'
;VEAEFWRLVHCMDEHVDVEYGADVHSTTHGHASPTMESDPLNVYARSGWNLNNMPILADSLLRYIRSEISGMTAPWIYIGMMFSAFCWHNEDHYTYSINYQHWGATKTWYGVPGADAEAFEAAMERIAPELFAACPDLLLQLVTMMSPALARREGVRMYACNQRPNEFVVTYPKAYHSGLNQGFNLNEAVNFALPDWVMDGLACVRRYQKHARQPVFSHDELLVSIALHNQQLHTAAWLHPAFEDMVQREIHGRDRVRSLIRAAVSGVEDEPFDDDTEIACAHCKTLCYLSHVVSTAANST
;
A
#
# COMPACT_ATOMS: atom_id res chain seq x y z
N VAL A 1 -24.69 14.21 -9.51
CA VAL A 1 -23.89 14.07 -8.28
C VAL A 1 -22.44 14.48 -8.55
N GLU A 2 -21.72 13.85 -9.51
CA GLU A 2 -20.30 14.11 -9.77
C GLU A 2 -20.00 15.58 -10.10
N ALA A 3 -20.76 16.20 -11.01
CA ALA A 3 -20.58 17.62 -11.36
C ALA A 3 -20.77 18.55 -10.15
N GLU A 4 -21.75 18.24 -9.29
CA GLU A 4 -22.00 19.01 -8.07
C GLU A 4 -20.92 18.79 -7.02
N PHE A 5 -20.38 17.57 -6.88
CA PHE A 5 -19.23 17.30 -6.03
C PHE A 5 -18.05 18.20 -6.40
N TRP A 6 -17.67 18.23 -7.69
CA TRP A 6 -16.56 19.07 -8.13
C TRP A 6 -16.84 20.56 -8.04
N ARG A 7 -18.09 20.99 -8.20
CA ARG A 7 -18.49 22.39 -7.94
C ARG A 7 -18.25 22.75 -6.47
N LEU A 8 -18.70 21.90 -5.56
CA LEU A 8 -18.53 22.11 -4.11
C LEU A 8 -17.07 22.08 -3.68
N VAL A 9 -16.26 21.16 -4.23
CA VAL A 9 -14.79 21.10 -3.95
C VAL A 9 -14.08 22.41 -4.32
N HIS A 10 -14.56 23.12 -5.34
CA HIS A 10 -13.98 24.41 -5.75
C HIS A 10 -14.68 25.62 -5.12
N CYS A 11 -15.74 25.43 -4.36
CA CYS A 11 -16.48 26.50 -3.69
C CYS A 11 -16.00 26.70 -2.27
N MET A 12 -15.53 27.90 -1.95
CA MET A 12 -15.04 28.23 -0.61
C MET A 12 -16.14 28.65 0.37
N ASP A 13 -17.33 28.96 -0.15
CA ASP A 13 -18.41 29.56 0.62
C ASP A 13 -19.50 28.56 1.04
N GLU A 14 -19.47 27.35 0.48
CA GLU A 14 -20.45 26.30 0.79
C GLU A 14 -19.77 25.12 1.50
N HIS A 15 -20.39 24.66 2.59
CA HIS A 15 -19.93 23.50 3.34
C HIS A 15 -21.01 22.42 3.33
N VAL A 16 -20.59 21.19 3.09
CA VAL A 16 -21.44 20.00 3.19
C VAL A 16 -20.76 19.02 4.13
N ASP A 17 -21.38 18.74 5.25
CA ASP A 17 -20.90 17.72 6.17
C ASP A 17 -21.18 16.34 5.58
N VAL A 18 -20.14 15.51 5.55
CA VAL A 18 -20.21 14.12 5.08
C VAL A 18 -19.61 13.18 6.11
N GLU A 19 -20.23 12.02 6.25
CA GLU A 19 -19.71 10.90 7.01
C GLU A 19 -19.19 9.83 6.05
N TYR A 20 -18.09 9.19 6.39
CA TYR A 20 -17.54 8.06 5.67
C TYR A 20 -17.04 7.03 6.66
N GLY A 21 -17.69 5.88 6.71
CA GLY A 21 -17.18 4.71 7.42
C GLY A 21 -16.05 4.09 6.59
N ALA A 22 -14.86 4.71 6.66
CA ALA A 22 -13.67 4.27 5.94
C ALA A 22 -12.81 3.38 6.84
N ASP A 23 -12.06 2.46 6.21
CA ASP A 23 -11.06 1.60 6.86
C ASP A 23 -11.63 0.82 8.06
N VAL A 24 -12.89 0.39 7.97
CA VAL A 24 -13.54 -0.38 9.03
C VAL A 24 -13.01 -1.80 9.01
N HIS A 25 -12.31 -2.19 10.06
CA HIS A 25 -11.65 -3.49 10.17
C HIS A 25 -12.67 -4.64 10.22
N SER A 26 -12.64 -5.52 9.23
CA SER A 26 -13.56 -6.66 9.13
C SER A 26 -13.40 -7.66 10.27
N THR A 27 -12.18 -7.83 10.77
CA THR A 27 -11.86 -8.74 11.90
C THR A 27 -12.46 -8.27 13.23
N THR A 28 -12.70 -6.96 13.37
CA THR A 28 -13.24 -6.36 14.62
C THR A 28 -14.75 -6.09 14.52
N HIS A 29 -15.21 -5.65 13.35
CA HIS A 29 -16.59 -5.16 13.16
C HIS A 29 -17.47 -6.14 12.36
N GLY A 30 -16.91 -7.25 11.88
CA GLY A 30 -17.59 -8.27 11.10
C GLY A 30 -17.31 -8.15 9.60
N HIS A 31 -17.32 -9.29 8.93
CA HIS A 31 -17.05 -9.42 7.50
C HIS A 31 -18.29 -9.10 6.68
N ALA A 32 -18.12 -8.42 5.54
CA ALA A 32 -19.20 -8.19 4.58
C ALA A 32 -19.45 -9.42 3.69
N SER A 33 -18.40 -10.21 3.43
CA SER A 33 -18.48 -11.50 2.73
C SER A 33 -18.54 -12.66 3.71
N PRO A 34 -19.19 -13.80 3.38
CA PRO A 34 -19.21 -14.98 4.23
C PRO A 34 -17.77 -15.53 4.40
N THR A 35 -17.46 -16.00 5.61
CA THR A 35 -16.15 -16.60 5.90
C THR A 35 -16.28 -18.13 6.06
N MET A 36 -15.17 -18.84 5.90
CA MET A 36 -15.13 -20.30 6.14
C MET A 36 -15.44 -20.65 7.60
N GLU A 37 -15.21 -19.74 8.51
CA GLU A 37 -15.50 -19.91 9.93
C GLU A 37 -16.99 -19.74 10.23
N SER A 38 -17.61 -18.67 9.69
CA SER A 38 -19.01 -18.33 9.99
C SER A 38 -20.02 -19.16 9.18
N ASP A 39 -19.69 -19.51 7.91
CA ASP A 39 -20.59 -20.23 7.01
C ASP A 39 -19.79 -21.17 6.07
N PRO A 40 -19.26 -22.29 6.58
CA PRO A 40 -18.37 -23.19 5.82
C PRO A 40 -19.04 -23.90 4.64
N LEU A 41 -20.37 -23.95 4.59
CA LEU A 41 -21.11 -24.56 3.49
C LEU A 41 -21.45 -23.59 2.36
N ASN A 42 -21.24 -22.30 2.57
CA ASN A 42 -21.50 -21.27 1.60
C ASN A 42 -20.47 -21.34 0.46
N VAL A 43 -20.94 -21.44 -0.77
CA VAL A 43 -20.06 -21.50 -1.95
C VAL A 43 -19.18 -20.24 -2.09
N TYR A 44 -19.67 -19.10 -1.68
CA TYR A 44 -18.92 -17.84 -1.72
C TYR A 44 -17.86 -17.76 -0.63
N ALA A 45 -18.03 -18.44 0.51
CA ALA A 45 -16.99 -18.51 1.54
C ALA A 45 -15.70 -19.19 1.04
N ARG A 46 -15.82 -20.08 0.03
CA ARG A 46 -14.70 -20.80 -0.58
C ARG A 46 -14.21 -20.19 -1.89
N SER A 47 -14.89 -19.17 -2.40
CA SER A 47 -14.53 -18.54 -3.68
C SER A 47 -13.18 -17.85 -3.59
N GLY A 48 -12.35 -17.97 -4.62
CA GLY A 48 -11.12 -17.17 -4.76
C GLY A 48 -11.40 -15.67 -4.95
N TRP A 49 -12.61 -15.31 -5.37
CA TRP A 49 -13.05 -13.91 -5.48
C TRP A 49 -13.58 -13.32 -4.16
N ASN A 50 -13.68 -14.12 -3.11
CA ASN A 50 -13.97 -13.62 -1.77
C ASN A 50 -12.74 -12.90 -1.22
N LEU A 51 -12.90 -11.64 -0.82
CA LEU A 51 -11.79 -10.81 -0.40
C LEU A 51 -11.11 -11.31 0.88
N ASN A 52 -11.82 -12.09 1.71
CA ASN A 52 -11.20 -12.77 2.85
C ASN A 52 -10.17 -13.83 2.42
N ASN A 53 -10.35 -14.43 1.23
CA ASN A 53 -9.45 -15.47 0.70
C ASN A 53 -8.37 -14.87 -0.20
N MET A 54 -8.60 -13.72 -0.81
CA MET A 54 -7.70 -13.13 -1.83
C MET A 54 -6.24 -13.01 -1.36
N PRO A 55 -5.93 -12.51 -0.15
CA PRO A 55 -4.54 -12.38 0.30
C PRO A 55 -3.81 -13.72 0.46
N ILE A 56 -4.55 -14.79 0.74
CA ILE A 56 -3.99 -16.13 1.02
C ILE A 56 -4.06 -17.10 -0.17
N LEU A 57 -4.52 -16.65 -1.33
CA LEU A 57 -4.49 -17.44 -2.56
C LEU A 57 -3.06 -17.85 -2.94
N ALA A 58 -2.93 -18.96 -3.65
CA ALA A 58 -1.63 -19.52 -4.02
C ALA A 58 -0.72 -18.53 -4.75
N ASP A 59 -1.31 -17.67 -5.58
CA ASP A 59 -0.58 -16.69 -6.39
C ASP A 59 -0.37 -15.33 -5.70
N SER A 60 -1.00 -15.09 -4.54
CA SER A 60 -0.76 -13.87 -3.76
C SER A 60 0.50 -14.00 -2.92
N LEU A 61 1.48 -13.11 -3.13
CA LEU A 61 2.71 -13.11 -2.38
C LEU A 61 2.52 -12.67 -0.91
N LEU A 62 1.44 -11.93 -0.62
CA LEU A 62 1.14 -11.48 0.75
C LEU A 62 0.81 -12.66 1.70
N ARG A 63 0.48 -13.84 1.15
CA ARG A 63 0.31 -15.06 1.96
C ARG A 63 1.57 -15.48 2.75
N TYR A 64 2.74 -15.00 2.35
CA TYR A 64 4.01 -15.30 3.01
C TYR A 64 4.36 -14.31 4.13
N ILE A 65 3.51 -13.32 4.35
CA ILE A 65 3.61 -12.42 5.51
C ILE A 65 3.08 -13.18 6.74
N ARG A 66 3.85 -13.19 7.82
CA ARG A 66 3.56 -13.99 9.03
C ARG A 66 2.49 -13.37 9.92
N SER A 67 2.40 -12.04 9.96
CA SER A 67 1.44 -11.30 10.78
C SER A 67 0.22 -10.86 9.99
N GLU A 68 -0.93 -10.77 10.64
CA GLU A 68 -2.09 -10.13 10.04
C GLU A 68 -1.86 -8.62 9.94
N ILE A 69 -2.04 -8.08 8.74
CA ILE A 69 -1.97 -6.65 8.46
C ILE A 69 -3.34 -6.20 7.95
N SER A 70 -4.02 -5.38 8.73
CA SER A 70 -5.34 -4.88 8.39
C SER A 70 -5.32 -4.10 7.07
N GLY A 71 -6.27 -4.38 6.19
CA GLY A 71 -6.34 -3.82 4.83
C GLY A 71 -5.47 -4.54 3.80
N MET A 72 -4.41 -5.25 4.21
CA MET A 72 -3.51 -5.97 3.32
C MET A 72 -3.71 -7.49 3.33
N THR A 73 -3.83 -8.09 4.51
CA THR A 73 -4.07 -9.54 4.66
C THR A 73 -5.46 -9.84 5.20
N ALA A 74 -6.18 -8.84 5.70
CA ALA A 74 -7.58 -8.89 6.09
C ALA A 74 -8.33 -7.68 5.49
N PRO A 75 -9.55 -7.86 4.93
CA PRO A 75 -10.25 -6.79 4.24
C PRO A 75 -10.69 -5.65 5.16
N TRP A 76 -10.82 -4.47 4.58
CA TRP A 76 -11.53 -3.33 5.13
C TRP A 76 -12.90 -3.16 4.50
N ILE A 77 -13.83 -2.62 5.29
CA ILE A 77 -15.18 -2.28 4.87
C ILE A 77 -15.31 -0.76 4.76
N TYR A 78 -16.03 -0.33 3.74
CA TYR A 78 -16.27 1.07 3.42
C TYR A 78 -17.77 1.33 3.30
N ILE A 79 -18.29 2.19 4.17
CA ILE A 79 -19.71 2.58 4.18
C ILE A 79 -19.80 4.03 3.71
N GLY A 80 -20.15 4.22 2.45
CA GLY A 80 -20.22 5.53 1.83
C GLY A 80 -21.57 6.20 1.95
N MET A 81 -21.58 7.53 1.97
CA MET A 81 -22.73 8.35 1.71
C MET A 81 -22.48 9.27 0.51
N MET A 82 -23.51 10.02 0.06
CA MET A 82 -23.34 11.02 -1.01
C MET A 82 -22.23 12.00 -0.65
N PHE A 83 -21.34 12.26 -1.60
CA PHE A 83 -20.17 13.15 -1.51
C PHE A 83 -19.05 12.68 -0.59
N SER A 84 -19.17 11.59 0.15
CA SER A 84 -18.00 11.02 0.80
C SER A 84 -16.98 10.58 -0.26
N ALA A 85 -15.71 10.84 -0.01
CA ALA A 85 -14.64 10.72 -0.99
C ALA A 85 -13.38 10.08 -0.40
N PHE A 86 -12.60 9.45 -1.26
CA PHE A 86 -11.23 9.04 -0.94
C PHE A 86 -10.25 9.84 -1.79
N CYS A 87 -9.24 10.39 -1.12
CA CYS A 87 -8.23 11.24 -1.71
C CYS A 87 -7.25 10.48 -2.61
N TRP A 88 -6.50 11.21 -3.43
CA TRP A 88 -5.47 10.63 -4.29
C TRP A 88 -4.41 9.89 -3.46
N HIS A 89 -4.24 8.62 -3.78
CA HIS A 89 -3.24 7.75 -3.19
C HIS A 89 -2.87 6.62 -4.14
N ASN A 90 -1.75 6.00 -3.90
CA ASN A 90 -1.42 4.66 -4.33
C ASN A 90 -1.30 3.77 -3.09
N GLU A 91 -1.42 2.49 -3.29
CA GLU A 91 -1.46 1.51 -2.22
C GLU A 91 -0.13 1.43 -1.46
N ASP A 92 -0.19 1.07 -0.17
CA ASP A 92 1.01 0.77 0.60
C ASP A 92 1.82 -0.32 -0.11
N HIS A 93 3.16 -0.15 -0.09
CA HIS A 93 4.10 -0.97 -0.84
C HIS A 93 3.84 -1.04 -2.35
N TYR A 94 3.03 -0.13 -2.93
CA TYR A 94 2.60 -0.18 -4.32
C TYR A 94 1.94 -1.51 -4.71
N THR A 95 1.27 -2.19 -3.78
CA THR A 95 0.56 -3.42 -4.08
C THR A 95 -0.61 -3.20 -5.03
N TYR A 96 -1.14 -4.28 -5.59
CA TYR A 96 -2.48 -4.28 -6.13
C TYR A 96 -3.50 -4.09 -5.03
N SER A 97 -4.66 -3.54 -5.37
CA SER A 97 -5.85 -3.65 -4.53
C SER A 97 -7.06 -4.12 -5.34
N ILE A 98 -7.99 -4.75 -4.65
CA ILE A 98 -9.28 -5.14 -5.21
C ILE A 98 -10.38 -4.63 -4.31
N ASN A 99 -11.39 -3.99 -4.91
CA ASN A 99 -12.55 -3.43 -4.24
C ASN A 99 -13.80 -4.04 -4.82
N TYR A 100 -14.67 -4.59 -3.99
CA TYR A 100 -15.97 -5.15 -4.37
C TYR A 100 -17.10 -4.29 -3.79
N GLN A 101 -18.06 -3.94 -4.62
CA GLN A 101 -19.26 -3.26 -4.16
C GLN A 101 -20.38 -4.27 -3.91
N HIS A 102 -20.77 -4.45 -2.66
CA HIS A 102 -21.84 -5.37 -2.27
C HIS A 102 -23.21 -4.85 -2.68
N TRP A 103 -23.48 -3.55 -2.41
CA TRP A 103 -24.77 -2.93 -2.73
C TRP A 103 -24.67 -1.40 -2.66
N GLY A 104 -25.74 -0.74 -3.12
CA GLY A 104 -25.95 0.69 -2.94
C GLY A 104 -25.66 1.52 -4.18
N ALA A 105 -25.45 2.81 -3.98
CA ALA A 105 -25.23 3.78 -5.04
C ALA A 105 -23.83 3.64 -5.64
N THR A 106 -23.66 4.16 -6.84
CA THR A 106 -22.40 4.14 -7.60
C THR A 106 -21.24 4.74 -6.80
N LYS A 107 -20.08 4.07 -6.87
CA LYS A 107 -18.78 4.62 -6.49
C LYS A 107 -18.04 5.01 -7.77
N THR A 108 -17.76 6.30 -7.92
CA THR A 108 -16.99 6.83 -9.06
C THR A 108 -15.51 6.83 -8.73
N TRP A 109 -14.72 6.30 -9.64
CA TRP A 109 -13.27 6.18 -9.54
C TRP A 109 -12.58 7.04 -10.57
N TYR A 110 -11.46 7.62 -10.19
CA TYR A 110 -10.47 8.23 -11.07
C TYR A 110 -9.16 7.51 -10.88
N GLY A 111 -8.44 7.22 -11.96
CA GLY A 111 -7.20 6.48 -11.95
C GLY A 111 -6.16 7.07 -12.88
N VAL A 112 -4.92 7.08 -12.42
CA VAL A 112 -3.73 7.43 -13.22
C VAL A 112 -2.88 6.17 -13.35
N PRO A 113 -2.50 5.75 -14.56
CA PRO A 113 -1.65 4.58 -14.75
C PRO A 113 -0.35 4.68 -13.95
N GLY A 114 0.13 3.55 -13.43
CA GLY A 114 1.38 3.50 -12.66
C GLY A 114 2.59 4.05 -13.43
N ALA A 115 2.61 3.89 -14.77
CA ALA A 115 3.64 4.47 -15.63
C ALA A 115 3.64 6.02 -15.65
N ASP A 116 2.52 6.65 -15.29
CA ASP A 116 2.37 8.11 -15.23
C ASP A 116 2.42 8.65 -13.80
N ALA A 117 2.71 7.81 -12.81
CA ALA A 117 2.72 8.22 -11.40
C ALA A 117 3.64 9.41 -11.14
N GLU A 118 4.85 9.40 -11.68
CA GLU A 118 5.81 10.50 -11.52
C GLU A 118 5.35 11.80 -12.22
N ALA A 119 4.69 11.68 -13.38
CA ALA A 119 4.12 12.82 -14.07
C ALA A 119 2.95 13.44 -13.28
N PHE A 120 2.14 12.58 -12.63
CA PHE A 120 1.09 13.01 -11.72
C PHE A 120 1.66 13.74 -10.50
N GLU A 121 2.68 13.18 -9.84
CA GLU A 121 3.36 13.78 -8.70
C GLU A 121 3.93 15.15 -9.04
N ALA A 122 4.63 15.26 -10.19
CA ALA A 122 5.17 16.52 -10.66
C ALA A 122 4.07 17.56 -11.00
N ALA A 123 2.91 17.11 -11.49
CA ALA A 123 1.78 18.00 -11.72
C ALA A 123 1.20 18.53 -10.41
N MET A 124 1.04 17.66 -9.41
CA MET A 124 0.58 18.05 -8.07
C MET A 124 1.52 19.08 -7.41
N GLU A 125 2.83 18.85 -7.51
CA GLU A 125 3.85 19.78 -6.98
C GLU A 125 3.79 21.14 -7.69
N ARG A 126 3.59 21.19 -9.01
CA ARG A 126 3.43 22.45 -9.76
C ARG A 126 2.18 23.23 -9.35
N ILE A 127 1.08 22.51 -9.04
CA ILE A 127 -0.20 23.13 -8.67
C ILE A 127 -0.13 23.74 -7.25
N ALA A 128 0.57 23.07 -6.35
CA ALA A 128 0.59 23.44 -4.92
C ALA A 128 2.02 23.43 -4.33
N PRO A 129 2.96 24.19 -4.93
CA PRO A 129 4.39 24.13 -4.54
C PRO A 129 4.63 24.47 -3.07
N GLU A 130 3.83 25.38 -2.50
CA GLU A 130 3.95 25.76 -1.10
C GLU A 130 3.57 24.61 -0.14
N LEU A 131 2.57 23.81 -0.51
CA LEU A 131 2.17 22.65 0.29
C LEU A 131 3.26 21.58 0.28
N PHE A 132 3.86 21.29 -0.88
CA PHE A 132 4.96 20.34 -0.98
C PHE A 132 6.25 20.85 -0.31
N ALA A 133 6.51 22.14 -0.33
CA ALA A 133 7.61 22.73 0.42
C ALA A 133 7.43 22.57 1.94
N ALA A 134 6.20 22.68 2.43
CA ALA A 134 5.87 22.47 3.84
C ALA A 134 5.77 21.00 4.24
N CYS A 135 5.32 20.14 3.32
CA CYS A 135 5.08 18.70 3.54
C CYS A 135 5.57 17.91 2.31
N PRO A 136 6.86 17.55 2.24
CA PRO A 136 7.44 16.84 1.08
C PRO A 136 6.83 15.45 0.80
N ASP A 137 6.17 14.86 1.79
CA ASP A 137 5.47 13.58 1.71
C ASP A 137 3.94 13.74 1.59
N LEU A 138 3.45 14.90 1.15
CA LEU A 138 2.03 15.25 1.08
C LEU A 138 1.16 14.17 0.44
N LEU A 139 1.62 13.56 -0.66
CA LEU A 139 0.88 12.49 -1.35
C LEU A 139 0.81 11.17 -0.56
N LEU A 140 1.61 11.01 0.48
CA LEU A 140 1.54 9.88 1.40
C LEU A 140 0.57 10.15 2.57
N GLN A 141 0.05 11.38 2.71
CA GLN A 141 -0.85 11.78 3.80
C GLN A 141 -2.34 11.55 3.49
N LEU A 142 -2.69 11.12 2.25
CA LEU A 142 -4.05 10.82 1.80
C LEU A 142 -5.05 11.99 1.95
N VAL A 143 -4.59 13.22 1.71
CA VAL A 143 -5.39 14.45 1.96
C VAL A 143 -5.57 15.31 0.71
N THR A 144 -5.13 14.85 -0.45
CA THR A 144 -5.14 15.67 -1.67
C THR A 144 -6.25 15.25 -2.63
N MET A 145 -6.91 16.26 -3.22
CA MET A 145 -7.87 16.08 -4.30
C MET A 145 -7.46 16.94 -5.51
N MET A 146 -7.52 16.38 -6.70
CA MET A 146 -7.34 17.08 -7.96
C MET A 146 -8.44 16.66 -8.93
N SER A 147 -9.16 17.62 -9.48
CA SER A 147 -10.24 17.33 -10.40
C SER A 147 -9.72 16.79 -11.75
N PRO A 148 -10.50 15.95 -12.46
CA PRO A 148 -10.16 15.49 -13.81
C PRO A 148 -9.89 16.63 -14.80
N ALA A 149 -10.60 17.77 -14.67
CA ALA A 149 -10.39 18.94 -15.49
C ALA A 149 -9.02 19.57 -15.28
N LEU A 150 -8.59 19.66 -14.01
CA LEU A 150 -7.27 20.18 -13.65
C LEU A 150 -6.15 19.22 -14.10
N ALA A 151 -6.30 17.91 -13.88
CA ALA A 151 -5.35 16.91 -14.34
C ALA A 151 -5.13 16.97 -15.86
N ARG A 152 -6.22 17.11 -16.64
CA ARG A 152 -6.14 17.26 -18.11
C ARG A 152 -5.37 18.51 -18.50
N ARG A 153 -5.61 19.63 -17.81
CA ARG A 153 -4.88 20.89 -18.06
C ARG A 153 -3.37 20.75 -17.81
N GLU A 154 -3.01 19.96 -16.81
CA GLU A 154 -1.60 19.66 -16.48
C GLU A 154 -0.98 18.56 -17.36
N GLY A 155 -1.73 18.03 -18.31
CA GLY A 155 -1.24 17.00 -19.23
C GLY A 155 -1.17 15.58 -18.62
N VAL A 156 -1.83 15.34 -17.49
CA VAL A 156 -1.89 14.02 -16.85
C VAL A 156 -2.96 13.17 -17.52
N ARG A 157 -2.62 11.96 -17.92
CA ARG A 157 -3.59 10.96 -18.38
C ARG A 157 -4.38 10.44 -17.20
N MET A 158 -5.69 10.59 -17.25
CA MET A 158 -6.60 10.14 -16.21
C MET A 158 -7.77 9.37 -16.81
N TYR A 159 -8.14 8.30 -16.18
CA TYR A 159 -9.28 7.46 -16.54
C TYR A 159 -10.33 7.52 -15.43
N ALA A 160 -11.58 7.29 -15.80
CA ALA A 160 -12.67 7.22 -14.84
C ALA A 160 -13.53 5.98 -15.09
N CYS A 161 -14.05 5.41 -14.03
CA CYS A 161 -15.07 4.36 -14.10
C CYS A 161 -16.09 4.51 -12.99
N ASN A 162 -17.28 3.97 -13.23
CA ASN A 162 -18.40 3.95 -12.29
C ASN A 162 -18.62 2.50 -11.83
N GLN A 163 -18.25 2.20 -10.61
CA GLN A 163 -18.47 0.91 -9.98
C GLN A 163 -19.91 0.82 -9.46
N ARG A 164 -20.59 -0.25 -9.80
CA ARG A 164 -21.95 -0.58 -9.40
C ARG A 164 -21.98 -1.81 -8.50
N PRO A 165 -23.09 -2.13 -7.83
CA PRO A 165 -23.24 -3.36 -7.08
C PRO A 165 -22.85 -4.60 -7.88
N ASN A 166 -22.14 -5.51 -7.25
CA ASN A 166 -21.59 -6.76 -7.80
C ASN A 166 -20.46 -6.56 -8.83
N GLU A 167 -19.84 -5.38 -8.86
CA GLU A 167 -18.67 -5.12 -9.69
C GLU A 167 -17.40 -5.02 -8.83
N PHE A 168 -16.30 -5.48 -9.40
CA PHE A 168 -14.95 -5.30 -8.86
C PHE A 168 -14.24 -4.16 -9.57
N VAL A 169 -13.45 -3.41 -8.81
CA VAL A 169 -12.43 -2.51 -9.33
C VAL A 169 -11.07 -3.00 -8.82
N VAL A 170 -10.11 -3.15 -9.73
CA VAL A 170 -8.73 -3.53 -9.42
C VAL A 170 -7.83 -2.35 -9.68
N THR A 171 -6.99 -1.99 -8.72
CA THR A 171 -5.92 -1.02 -8.91
C THR A 171 -4.58 -1.73 -9.06
N TYR A 172 -3.77 -1.26 -9.99
CA TYR A 172 -2.47 -1.82 -10.33
C TYR A 172 -1.34 -1.15 -9.54
N PRO A 173 -0.16 -1.78 -9.45
CA PRO A 173 1.01 -1.21 -8.78
C PRO A 173 1.30 0.23 -9.21
N LYS A 174 1.62 1.09 -8.23
CA LYS A 174 1.90 2.53 -8.38
C LYS A 174 0.75 3.39 -8.91
N ALA A 175 -0.37 2.80 -9.36
CA ALA A 175 -1.48 3.55 -9.93
C ALA A 175 -2.12 4.46 -8.87
N TYR A 176 -2.04 5.77 -9.08
CA TYR A 176 -2.78 6.71 -8.25
C TYR A 176 -4.27 6.60 -8.53
N HIS A 177 -5.06 6.61 -7.49
CA HIS A 177 -6.52 6.60 -7.62
C HIS A 177 -7.19 7.42 -6.53
N SER A 178 -8.37 7.93 -6.85
CA SER A 178 -9.27 8.67 -5.98
C SER A 178 -10.71 8.47 -6.43
N GLY A 179 -11.67 8.96 -5.68
CA GLY A 179 -13.05 8.88 -6.09
C GLY A 179 -14.04 9.41 -5.07
N LEU A 180 -15.32 9.24 -5.40
CA LEU A 180 -16.43 9.69 -4.58
C LEU A 180 -17.59 8.69 -4.61
N ASN A 181 -18.38 8.70 -3.56
CA ASN A 181 -19.61 7.94 -3.49
C ASN A 181 -20.79 8.82 -3.93
N GLN A 182 -21.63 8.30 -4.83
CA GLN A 182 -22.80 9.02 -5.32
C GLN A 182 -24.03 8.89 -4.42
N GLY A 183 -23.92 8.14 -3.33
CA GLY A 183 -24.95 7.89 -2.34
C GLY A 183 -24.52 6.81 -1.36
N PHE A 184 -25.48 6.28 -0.61
CA PHE A 184 -25.24 5.22 0.37
C PHE A 184 -24.84 3.92 -0.32
N ASN A 185 -23.68 3.36 0.05
CA ASN A 185 -23.14 2.12 -0.51
C ASN A 185 -22.29 1.36 0.50
N LEU A 186 -22.06 0.09 0.22
CA LEU A 186 -21.17 -0.80 0.98
C LEU A 186 -20.16 -1.43 0.04
N ASN A 187 -18.89 -1.20 0.31
CA ASN A 187 -17.77 -1.82 -0.39
C ASN A 187 -16.86 -2.57 0.60
N GLU A 188 -16.14 -3.53 0.07
CA GLU A 188 -15.11 -4.27 0.77
C GLU A 188 -13.84 -4.24 -0.09
N ALA A 189 -12.67 -4.05 0.51
CA ALA A 189 -11.42 -3.96 -0.22
C ALA A 189 -10.27 -4.64 0.54
N VAL A 190 -9.32 -5.18 -0.24
CA VAL A 190 -8.09 -5.79 0.29
C VAL A 190 -6.97 -5.64 -0.73
N ASN A 191 -5.73 -5.60 -0.25
CA ASN A 191 -4.57 -5.62 -1.11
C ASN A 191 -4.18 -7.07 -1.47
N PHE A 192 -3.45 -7.22 -2.56
CA PHE A 192 -2.80 -8.46 -2.97
C PHE A 192 -1.54 -8.15 -3.77
N ALA A 193 -0.66 -9.12 -3.93
CA ALA A 193 0.57 -8.93 -4.68
C ALA A 193 0.85 -10.17 -5.56
N LEU A 194 1.17 -9.92 -6.82
CA LEU A 194 1.58 -10.94 -7.79
C LEU A 194 3.10 -10.83 -8.03
N PRO A 195 3.73 -11.83 -8.66
CA PRO A 195 5.17 -11.82 -8.91
C PRO A 195 5.71 -10.59 -9.64
N ASP A 196 4.95 -10.00 -10.54
CA ASP A 196 5.32 -8.80 -11.29
C ASP A 196 5.39 -7.52 -10.44
N TRP A 197 4.74 -7.52 -9.26
CA TRP A 197 4.79 -6.42 -8.31
C TRP A 197 6.14 -6.28 -7.59
N VAL A 198 6.95 -7.34 -7.47
CA VAL A 198 8.11 -7.40 -6.56
C VAL A 198 9.06 -6.19 -6.70
N MET A 199 9.34 -5.78 -7.93
CA MET A 199 10.22 -4.63 -8.19
C MET A 199 9.56 -3.29 -7.86
N ASP A 200 8.25 -3.16 -8.03
CA ASP A 200 7.48 -1.99 -7.60
C ASP A 200 7.45 -1.87 -6.08
N GLY A 201 7.30 -3.00 -5.38
CA GLY A 201 7.37 -3.06 -3.92
C GLY A 201 8.72 -2.55 -3.39
N LEU A 202 9.82 -2.97 -4.00
CA LEU A 202 11.16 -2.47 -3.66
C LEU A 202 11.29 -0.96 -3.95
N ALA A 203 10.76 -0.49 -5.07
CA ALA A 203 10.75 0.94 -5.41
C ALA A 203 9.98 1.76 -4.37
N CYS A 204 8.86 1.23 -3.87
CA CYS A 204 8.09 1.87 -2.80
C CYS A 204 8.88 1.97 -1.49
N VAL A 205 9.56 0.91 -1.07
CA VAL A 205 10.42 0.93 0.12
C VAL A 205 11.51 1.99 -0.01
N ARG A 206 12.14 2.10 -1.19
CA ARG A 206 13.13 3.17 -1.47
C ARG A 206 12.51 4.57 -1.38
N ARG A 207 11.27 4.73 -1.77
CA ARG A 207 10.52 5.99 -1.59
C ARG A 207 10.25 6.26 -0.11
N TYR A 208 9.81 5.26 0.64
CA TYR A 208 9.60 5.41 2.09
C TYR A 208 10.88 5.85 2.81
N GLN A 209 12.03 5.28 2.44
CA GLN A 209 13.33 5.66 2.99
C GLN A 209 13.64 7.15 2.81
N LYS A 210 13.31 7.74 1.64
CA LYS A 210 13.53 9.17 1.37
C LYS A 210 12.71 10.08 2.28
N HIS A 211 11.55 9.62 2.73
CA HIS A 211 10.62 10.37 3.57
C HIS A 211 10.65 9.92 5.04
N ALA A 212 11.59 9.07 5.43
CA ALA A 212 11.67 8.47 6.76
C ALA A 212 10.33 7.84 7.22
N ARG A 213 9.59 7.22 6.29
CA ARG A 213 8.33 6.52 6.53
C ARG A 213 8.61 5.04 6.78
N GLN A 214 8.06 4.51 7.87
CA GLN A 214 8.17 3.10 8.17
C GLN A 214 7.34 2.28 7.19
N PRO A 215 7.90 1.23 6.56
CA PRO A 215 7.15 0.26 5.78
C PRO A 215 6.14 -0.51 6.66
N VAL A 216 5.09 -1.02 6.06
CA VAL A 216 4.07 -1.82 6.76
C VAL A 216 4.58 -3.23 7.06
N PHE A 217 5.50 -3.74 6.23
CA PHE A 217 6.22 -5.00 6.42
C PHE A 217 7.62 -4.91 5.80
N SER A 218 8.50 -5.86 6.15
CA SER A 218 9.82 -5.95 5.52
C SER A 218 9.73 -6.62 4.15
N HIS A 219 10.10 -5.88 3.10
CA HIS A 219 10.17 -6.43 1.74
C HIS A 219 11.23 -7.53 1.62
N ASP A 220 12.37 -7.35 2.28
CA ASP A 220 13.46 -8.33 2.27
C ASP A 220 13.06 -9.62 3.01
N GLU A 221 12.35 -9.50 4.14
CA GLU A 221 11.77 -10.66 4.84
C GLU A 221 10.78 -11.42 3.96
N LEU A 222 9.91 -10.71 3.26
CA LEU A 222 8.96 -11.32 2.34
C LEU A 222 9.69 -12.16 1.26
N LEU A 223 10.76 -11.62 0.64
CA LEU A 223 11.55 -12.35 -0.36
C LEU A 223 12.17 -13.62 0.24
N VAL A 224 12.73 -13.54 1.44
CA VAL A 224 13.31 -14.69 2.15
C VAL A 224 12.22 -15.70 2.49
N SER A 225 11.07 -15.26 3.00
CA SER A 225 9.95 -16.14 3.32
C SER A 225 9.42 -16.89 2.09
N ILE A 226 9.32 -16.22 0.94
CA ILE A 226 8.95 -16.86 -0.32
C ILE A 226 9.99 -17.93 -0.71
N ALA A 227 11.28 -17.60 -0.66
CA ALA A 227 12.35 -18.53 -1.01
C ALA A 227 12.38 -19.78 -0.13
N LEU A 228 12.08 -19.64 1.16
CA LEU A 228 12.06 -20.75 2.11
C LEU A 228 10.84 -21.65 1.96
N HIS A 229 9.67 -21.09 1.62
CA HIS A 229 8.41 -21.82 1.64
C HIS A 229 7.88 -22.20 0.24
N ASN A 230 8.51 -21.72 -0.85
CA ASN A 230 8.11 -22.05 -2.21
C ASN A 230 9.32 -22.54 -3.02
N GLN A 231 9.35 -23.86 -3.27
CA GLN A 231 10.45 -24.52 -4.00
C GLN A 231 10.12 -24.79 -5.48
N GLN A 232 9.11 -24.11 -6.03
CA GLN A 232 8.72 -24.32 -7.42
C GLN A 232 9.70 -23.61 -8.36
N LEU A 233 10.06 -24.26 -9.45
CA LEU A 233 11.04 -23.72 -10.41
C LEU A 233 10.60 -22.38 -11.02
N HIS A 234 9.33 -22.22 -11.32
CA HIS A 234 8.82 -20.95 -11.85
C HIS A 234 8.92 -19.83 -10.83
N THR A 235 8.75 -20.11 -9.54
CA THR A 235 8.96 -19.13 -8.46
C THR A 235 10.42 -18.72 -8.38
N ALA A 236 11.34 -19.66 -8.41
CA ALA A 236 12.76 -19.36 -8.44
C ALA A 236 13.15 -18.48 -9.65
N ALA A 237 12.53 -18.69 -10.80
CA ALA A 237 12.84 -17.95 -12.01
C ALA A 237 12.54 -16.44 -11.91
N TRP A 238 11.39 -16.06 -11.32
CA TRP A 238 11.04 -14.64 -11.16
C TRP A 238 11.61 -14.03 -9.86
N LEU A 239 11.81 -14.85 -8.82
CA LEU A 239 12.32 -14.39 -7.53
C LEU A 239 13.83 -14.09 -7.58
N HIS A 240 14.60 -14.88 -8.35
CA HIS A 240 16.06 -14.83 -8.40
C HIS A 240 16.61 -13.41 -8.62
N PRO A 241 16.16 -12.62 -9.59
CA PRO A 241 16.69 -11.27 -9.80
C PRO A 241 16.52 -10.34 -8.59
N ALA A 242 15.35 -10.39 -7.95
CA ALA A 242 15.05 -9.57 -6.78
C ALA A 242 15.85 -10.04 -5.56
N PHE A 243 16.00 -11.34 -5.40
CA PHE A 243 16.80 -11.96 -4.33
C PHE A 243 18.28 -11.65 -4.49
N GLU A 244 18.81 -11.70 -5.71
CA GLU A 244 20.20 -11.34 -6.01
C GLU A 244 20.45 -9.84 -5.72
N ASP A 245 19.56 -8.93 -6.14
CA ASP A 245 19.64 -7.50 -5.79
C ASP A 245 19.67 -7.30 -4.27
N MET A 246 18.81 -7.99 -3.54
CA MET A 246 18.77 -7.94 -2.08
C MET A 246 20.10 -8.37 -1.46
N VAL A 247 20.65 -9.51 -1.89
CA VAL A 247 21.94 -10.02 -1.40
C VAL A 247 23.08 -9.05 -1.70
N GLN A 248 23.13 -8.50 -2.91
CA GLN A 248 24.17 -7.53 -3.29
C GLN A 248 24.07 -6.24 -2.48
N ARG A 249 22.85 -5.72 -2.28
CA ARG A 249 22.63 -4.53 -1.42
C ARG A 249 23.12 -4.79 0.01
N GLU A 250 22.82 -5.95 0.55
CA GLU A 250 23.22 -6.33 1.91
C GLU A 250 24.75 -6.46 2.03
N ILE A 251 25.41 -7.15 1.09
CA ILE A 251 26.89 -7.27 1.07
C ILE A 251 27.55 -5.88 1.01
N HIS A 252 27.11 -5.03 0.07
CA HIS A 252 27.65 -3.68 -0.04
C HIS A 252 27.40 -2.84 1.21
N GLY A 253 26.23 -2.97 1.83
CA GLY A 253 25.89 -2.30 3.08
C GLY A 253 26.84 -2.70 4.21
N ARG A 254 27.04 -4.00 4.41
CA ARG A 254 27.97 -4.54 5.43
C ARG A 254 29.40 -4.11 5.18
N ASP A 255 29.88 -4.16 3.94
CA ASP A 255 31.25 -3.76 3.61
C ASP A 255 31.46 -2.25 3.83
N ARG A 256 30.48 -1.43 3.48
CA ARG A 256 30.50 0.02 3.77
C ARG A 256 30.59 0.28 5.27
N VAL A 257 29.75 -0.37 6.07
CA VAL A 257 29.76 -0.23 7.53
C VAL A 257 31.13 -0.66 8.08
N ARG A 258 31.62 -1.84 7.71
CA ARG A 258 32.93 -2.33 8.15
C ARG A 258 34.05 -1.38 7.80
N SER A 259 34.04 -0.73 6.63
CA SER A 259 35.04 0.25 6.23
C SER A 259 35.02 1.51 7.08
N LEU A 260 33.80 1.97 7.48
CA LEU A 260 33.63 3.17 8.29
C LEU A 260 33.97 2.97 9.76
N ILE A 261 33.78 1.74 10.30
CA ILE A 261 33.94 1.47 11.73
C ILE A 261 35.21 0.66 12.06
N ARG A 262 36.09 0.38 11.08
CA ARG A 262 37.32 -0.36 11.28
C ARG A 262 38.19 0.13 12.44
N ALA A 263 38.04 1.36 12.87
CA ALA A 263 38.78 1.95 14.00
C ALA A 263 38.05 1.83 15.36
N ALA A 264 36.78 1.41 15.37
CA ALA A 264 35.91 1.50 16.56
C ALA A 264 35.30 0.16 17.01
N VAL A 265 35.43 -0.92 16.23
CA VAL A 265 34.75 -2.20 16.54
C VAL A 265 35.69 -3.17 17.20
N SER A 266 35.45 -3.47 18.46
CA SER A 266 36.14 -4.52 19.23
C SER A 266 35.38 -5.85 19.28
N GLY A 267 34.35 -6.06 18.49
CA GLY A 267 33.62 -7.31 18.36
C GLY A 267 32.38 -7.17 17.46
N VAL A 268 32.18 -8.15 16.59
CA VAL A 268 30.90 -8.41 15.94
C VAL A 268 30.33 -9.60 16.72
N GLU A 269 29.36 -9.39 17.56
CA GLU A 269 28.61 -10.47 18.17
C GLU A 269 27.51 -10.85 17.17
N ASP A 270 27.61 -12.07 16.64
CA ASP A 270 26.47 -12.70 15.94
C ASP A 270 25.51 -13.20 17.02
N GLU A 271 24.70 -12.30 17.56
CA GLU A 271 23.57 -12.71 18.36
C GLU A 271 22.50 -13.31 17.46
N PRO A 272 21.86 -14.42 17.86
CA PRO A 272 20.72 -14.94 17.12
C PRO A 272 19.65 -13.87 17.08
N PHE A 273 19.17 -13.55 15.87
CA PHE A 273 18.07 -12.61 15.65
C PHE A 273 16.83 -13.15 16.38
N ASP A 274 16.27 -12.35 17.28
CA ASP A 274 14.95 -12.63 17.85
C ASP A 274 13.90 -12.33 16.75
N ASP A 275 13.32 -13.38 16.20
CA ASP A 275 12.37 -13.32 15.08
C ASP A 275 11.14 -12.46 15.39
N ASP A 276 10.89 -12.13 16.68
CA ASP A 276 9.70 -11.39 17.11
C ASP A 276 9.92 -9.88 17.27
N THR A 277 11.15 -9.37 17.06
CA THR A 277 11.45 -7.95 17.28
C THR A 277 11.70 -7.22 15.96
N GLU A 278 10.73 -6.45 15.48
CA GLU A 278 10.93 -5.54 14.35
C GLU A 278 11.84 -4.38 14.72
N ILE A 279 13.01 -4.28 14.07
CA ILE A 279 13.97 -3.20 14.26
C ILE A 279 13.87 -2.23 13.08
N ALA A 280 13.46 -1.00 13.34
CA ALA A 280 13.45 0.06 12.34
C ALA A 280 14.72 0.91 12.41
N CYS A 281 15.28 1.27 11.26
CA CYS A 281 16.40 2.20 11.16
C CYS A 281 16.04 3.56 11.78
N ALA A 282 16.90 4.09 12.66
CA ALA A 282 16.67 5.37 13.33
C ALA A 282 16.50 6.54 12.34
N HIS A 283 17.15 6.48 11.17
CA HIS A 283 17.16 7.55 10.18
C HIS A 283 16.05 7.41 9.13
N CYS A 284 16.05 6.31 8.37
CA CYS A 284 15.15 6.15 7.23
C CYS A 284 13.91 5.30 7.53
N LYS A 285 13.78 4.78 8.76
CA LYS A 285 12.68 3.95 9.22
C LYS A 285 12.47 2.63 8.48
N THR A 286 13.40 2.24 7.61
CA THR A 286 13.37 0.89 7.00
C THR A 286 13.47 -0.18 8.07
N LEU A 287 12.70 -1.26 7.90
CA LEU A 287 12.81 -2.45 8.74
C LEU A 287 14.13 -3.18 8.42
N CYS A 288 14.96 -3.35 9.45
CA CYS A 288 16.29 -3.96 9.35
C CYS A 288 16.16 -5.47 9.56
N TYR A 289 15.85 -6.23 8.51
CA TYR A 289 15.63 -7.67 8.61
C TYR A 289 16.94 -8.48 8.58
N LEU A 290 17.83 -8.18 7.62
CA LEU A 290 19.04 -9.01 7.41
C LEU A 290 20.21 -8.64 8.34
N SER A 291 20.38 -7.36 8.63
CA SER A 291 21.40 -6.86 9.58
C SER A 291 21.11 -5.45 10.05
N HIS A 292 21.66 -5.11 11.20
CA HIS A 292 21.59 -3.76 11.75
C HIS A 292 22.87 -3.43 12.53
N VAL A 293 23.08 -2.15 12.79
CA VAL A 293 24.18 -1.65 13.60
C VAL A 293 23.63 -0.88 14.78
N VAL A 294 24.05 -1.25 15.98
CA VAL A 294 23.67 -0.57 17.20
C VAL A 294 24.82 0.32 17.68
N SER A 295 24.52 1.60 17.95
CA SER A 295 25.48 2.49 18.62
C SER A 295 25.33 2.34 20.12
N THR A 296 26.40 1.90 20.80
CA THR A 296 26.43 1.80 22.27
C THR A 296 26.60 3.17 22.94
N ALA A 297 26.93 4.23 22.19
CA ALA A 297 27.10 5.58 22.72
C ALA A 297 25.76 6.30 23.01
N ALA A 298 24.64 5.76 22.60
CA ALA A 298 23.30 6.37 22.77
C ALA A 298 22.64 6.11 24.13
N ASN A 299 23.29 5.37 25.05
CA ASN A 299 22.77 5.10 26.39
C ASN A 299 23.23 6.11 27.46
N SER A 300 23.71 7.27 27.04
CA SER A 300 24.04 8.37 27.95
C SER A 300 23.28 9.64 27.54
N THR A 301 21.97 9.65 27.77
CA THR A 301 21.19 10.80 28.27
C THR A 301 19.77 10.36 28.53
#